data_0158ee026c5434e55137ff687f92e493
#
_entry.id   0158ee026c5434e55137ff687f92e493
#
_cell.length_a   1.000
_cell.length_b   1.000
_cell.length_c   1.000
_cell.angle_alpha   90.00
_cell.angle_beta   90.00
_cell.angle_gamma   90.00
#
_symmetry.space_group_name_H-M   'P 1'
#
loop_
_entity.id
_entity.type
_entity.pdbx_description
1 polymer ?
#
loop_
_entity_poly.entity_id
_entity_poly.type
_entity_poly.pdbx_seq_one_letter_code
_entity_poly.pdbx_strand_id
1 'polypeptide(L)'
;DDLIEALLNAADDGHGGYYPVIMDASTCSARMQKKLAGRLELLDFHVFAHDVLLPRLAIQRKPGPIALHINCSVRNAASDTKLRQLIAACADEVIELSEVTCCGFAGDRGFVVPELNAHALRRVNLPENCTEGVSTNRTCEIGLTAETGRTYHSIAYLLEECSRGAVSGKQS
;
A
#
# COMPACT_ATOMS: atom_id res chain seq x y z
N ASP A 1 -5.81 -9.17 25.76
CA ASP A 1 -5.02 -8.73 24.60
C ASP A 1 -4.82 -7.22 24.66
N ASP A 2 -3.79 -6.81 25.38
CA ASP A 2 -3.47 -5.42 25.73
C ASP A 2 -3.45 -4.46 24.54
N LEU A 3 -2.94 -4.92 23.38
CA LEU A 3 -2.90 -4.12 22.17
C LEU A 3 -4.29 -3.78 21.62
N ILE A 4 -5.22 -4.72 21.68
CA ILE A 4 -6.60 -4.49 21.20
C ILE A 4 -7.32 -3.50 22.12
N GLU A 5 -7.18 -3.66 23.43
CA GLU A 5 -7.78 -2.74 24.40
C GLU A 5 -7.16 -1.34 24.27
N ALA A 6 -5.84 -1.23 24.10
CA ALA A 6 -5.19 0.04 23.85
C ALA A 6 -5.68 0.71 22.56
N LEU A 7 -5.90 -0.08 21.49
CA LEU A 7 -6.40 0.43 20.22
C LEU A 7 -7.85 0.93 20.33
N LEU A 8 -8.72 0.18 21.04
CA LEU A 8 -10.10 0.59 21.29
C LEU A 8 -10.17 1.86 22.12
N ASN A 9 -9.35 1.96 23.16
CA ASN A 9 -9.28 3.17 23.97
C ASN A 9 -8.77 4.38 23.17
N ALA A 10 -7.81 4.18 22.29
CA ALA A 10 -7.28 5.26 21.45
C ALA A 10 -8.25 5.71 20.33
N ALA A 11 -9.12 4.81 19.90
CA ALA A 11 -10.10 5.08 18.85
C ALA A 11 -11.45 5.59 19.39
N ASP A 12 -11.69 5.58 20.70
CA ASP A 12 -12.93 6.05 21.31
C ASP A 12 -13.23 7.51 20.92
N ASP A 13 -14.41 7.77 20.37
CA ASP A 13 -14.85 9.10 19.92
C ASP A 13 -15.48 9.95 21.04
N GLY A 14 -15.58 9.39 22.26
CA GLY A 14 -16.19 10.02 23.42
C GLY A 14 -17.74 10.10 23.39
N HIS A 15 -18.36 9.52 22.35
CA HIS A 15 -19.82 9.55 22.15
C HIS A 15 -20.43 8.14 22.08
N GLY A 16 -19.67 7.14 22.49
CA GLY A 16 -20.09 5.73 22.49
C GLY A 16 -19.83 5.01 21.16
N GLY A 17 -19.02 5.61 20.28
CA GLY A 17 -18.53 5.05 19.04
C GLY A 17 -17.01 5.05 18.96
N TYR A 18 -16.47 4.77 17.75
CA TYR A 18 -15.05 4.74 17.49
C TYR A 18 -14.73 5.43 16.17
N TYR A 19 -13.63 6.17 16.15
CA TYR A 19 -13.02 6.60 14.89
C TYR A 19 -12.47 5.38 14.14
N PRO A 20 -12.53 5.36 12.80
CA PRO A 20 -11.90 4.32 12.02
C PRO A 20 -10.37 4.37 12.18
N VAL A 21 -9.74 3.20 12.28
CA VAL A 21 -8.28 3.09 12.37
C VAL A 21 -7.74 2.74 11.00
N ILE A 22 -6.73 3.50 10.56
CA ILE A 22 -6.08 3.30 9.27
C ILE A 22 -4.74 2.63 9.49
N MET A 23 -4.45 1.59 8.72
CA MET A 23 -3.17 0.89 8.71
C MET A 23 -2.53 0.94 7.33
N ASP A 24 -1.23 1.16 7.29
CA ASP A 24 -0.42 1.22 6.06
C ASP A 24 0.30 -0.09 5.72
N ALA A 25 0.02 -1.15 6.48
CA ALA A 25 0.63 -2.47 6.31
C ALA A 25 -0.46 -3.53 6.15
N SER A 26 -0.85 -3.84 4.90
CA SER A 26 -1.96 -4.75 4.58
C SER A 26 -1.87 -6.12 5.27
N THR A 27 -0.67 -6.65 5.47
CA THR A 27 -0.47 -7.92 6.19
C THR A 27 -0.86 -7.82 7.66
N CYS A 28 -0.50 -6.71 8.31
CA CYS A 28 -0.88 -6.43 9.70
C CYS A 28 -2.38 -6.15 9.82
N SER A 29 -2.95 -5.38 8.88
CA SER A 29 -4.39 -5.11 8.83
C SER A 29 -5.21 -6.39 8.80
N ALA A 30 -4.88 -7.32 7.90
CA ALA A 30 -5.60 -8.59 7.76
C ALA A 30 -5.57 -9.43 9.06
N ARG A 31 -4.47 -9.38 9.80
CA ARG A 31 -4.35 -10.05 11.10
C ARG A 31 -5.17 -9.36 12.20
N MET A 32 -5.08 -8.02 12.25
CA MET A 32 -5.78 -7.22 13.25
C MET A 32 -7.30 -7.26 13.05
N GLN A 33 -7.80 -7.21 11.81
CA GLN A 33 -9.22 -7.35 11.51
C GLN A 33 -9.81 -8.64 12.08
N LYS A 34 -9.09 -9.76 11.93
CA LYS A 34 -9.50 -11.05 12.54
C LYS A 34 -9.55 -11.00 14.06
N LYS A 35 -8.63 -10.29 14.69
CA LYS A 35 -8.56 -10.15 16.16
C LYS A 35 -9.60 -9.20 16.72
N LEU A 36 -9.88 -8.13 16.01
CA LEU A 36 -10.90 -7.14 16.40
C LEU A 36 -12.33 -7.68 16.26
N ALA A 37 -12.55 -8.69 15.40
CA ALA A 37 -13.83 -9.35 15.21
C ALA A 37 -15.04 -8.39 15.01
N GLY A 38 -14.80 -7.28 14.30
CA GLY A 38 -15.81 -6.26 14.02
C GLY A 38 -16.05 -5.24 15.14
N ARG A 39 -15.30 -5.28 16.23
CA ARG A 39 -15.41 -4.30 17.33
C ARG A 39 -14.96 -2.89 16.94
N LEU A 40 -14.15 -2.76 15.89
CA LEU A 40 -13.60 -1.51 15.41
C LEU A 40 -13.45 -1.57 13.88
N GLU A 41 -13.75 -0.49 13.20
CA GLU A 41 -13.48 -0.37 11.78
C GLU A 41 -11.97 -0.18 11.55
N LEU A 42 -11.36 -1.15 10.90
CA LEU A 42 -9.95 -1.12 10.53
C LEU A 42 -9.83 -1.12 9.02
N LEU A 43 -9.28 -0.06 8.47
CA LEU A 43 -9.11 0.12 7.04
C LEU A 43 -7.64 0.01 6.63
N ASP A 44 -7.37 -0.71 5.56
CA ASP A 44 -6.08 -0.56 4.87
C ASP A 44 -5.98 0.83 4.26
N PHE A 45 -4.79 1.42 4.32
CA PHE A 45 -4.56 2.78 3.79
C PHE A 45 -5.04 2.94 2.34
N HIS A 46 -4.78 1.97 1.46
CA HIS A 46 -5.19 2.07 0.06
C HIS A 46 -6.71 2.07 -0.12
N VAL A 47 -7.46 1.38 0.74
CA VAL A 47 -8.93 1.41 0.74
C VAL A 47 -9.43 2.77 1.18
N PHE A 48 -8.91 3.30 2.29
CA PHE A 48 -9.23 4.64 2.77
C PHE A 48 -8.83 5.71 1.75
N ALA A 49 -7.65 5.60 1.16
CA ALA A 49 -7.18 6.53 0.16
C ALA A 49 -8.07 6.55 -1.09
N HIS A 50 -8.51 5.38 -1.55
CA HIS A 50 -9.43 5.28 -2.69
C HIS A 50 -10.81 5.86 -2.36
N ASP A 51 -11.43 5.44 -1.27
CA ASP A 51 -12.83 5.75 -0.98
C ASP A 51 -13.02 7.16 -0.41
N VAL A 52 -12.03 7.66 0.34
CA VAL A 52 -12.15 8.90 1.10
C VAL A 52 -11.26 10.02 0.56
N LEU A 53 -9.98 9.73 0.29
CA LEU A 53 -9.04 10.78 -0.11
C LEU A 53 -9.14 11.10 -1.60
N LEU A 54 -9.11 10.11 -2.48
CA LEU A 54 -9.06 10.31 -3.92
C LEU A 54 -10.21 11.21 -4.44
N PRO A 55 -11.47 11.09 -3.98
CA PRO A 55 -12.54 12.00 -4.41
C PRO A 55 -12.39 13.44 -3.94
N ARG A 56 -11.51 13.71 -2.97
CA ARG A 56 -11.31 15.01 -2.34
C ARG A 56 -10.00 15.69 -2.73
N LEU A 57 -9.11 14.94 -3.37
CA LEU A 57 -7.80 15.45 -3.79
C LEU A 57 -7.82 15.87 -5.25
N ALA A 58 -7.17 16.97 -5.55
CA ALA A 58 -6.83 17.30 -6.92
C ALA A 58 -5.54 16.56 -7.28
N ILE A 59 -5.66 15.55 -8.13
CA ILE A 59 -4.54 14.69 -8.51
C ILE A 59 -3.90 15.18 -9.79
N GLN A 60 -2.59 15.38 -9.75
CA GLN A 60 -1.75 15.60 -10.92
C GLN A 60 -0.99 14.29 -11.18
N ARG A 61 -1.28 13.66 -12.31
CA ARG A 61 -0.66 12.38 -12.66
C ARG A 61 0.85 12.53 -12.85
N LYS A 62 1.57 11.55 -12.35
CA LYS A 62 3.00 11.45 -12.54
C LYS A 62 3.32 10.90 -13.93
N PRO A 63 4.23 11.54 -14.70
CA PRO A 63 4.61 11.04 -16.01
C PRO A 63 5.45 9.77 -15.89
N GLY A 64 5.30 8.88 -16.89
CA GLY A 64 6.05 7.64 -17.02
C GLY A 64 5.41 6.46 -16.29
N PRO A 65 6.02 5.28 -16.45
CA PRO A 65 5.51 4.04 -15.88
C PRO A 65 5.86 3.90 -14.40
N ILE A 66 4.89 3.42 -13.62
CA ILE A 66 5.05 3.02 -12.22
C ILE A 66 4.76 1.53 -12.10
N ALA A 67 5.69 0.78 -11.52
CA ALA A 67 5.49 -0.65 -11.27
C ALA A 67 4.54 -0.86 -10.08
N LEU A 68 3.54 -1.70 -10.26
CA LEU A 68 2.57 -2.05 -9.22
C LEU A 68 2.77 -3.49 -8.75
N HIS A 69 3.08 -3.67 -7.48
CA HIS A 69 3.03 -4.96 -6.82
C HIS A 69 1.81 -5.06 -5.92
N ILE A 70 0.88 -5.94 -6.27
CA ILE A 70 -0.28 -6.27 -5.43
C ILE A 70 0.10 -7.45 -4.54
N ASN A 71 0.30 -7.22 -3.26
CA ASN A 71 0.71 -8.25 -2.32
C ASN A 71 -0.41 -9.26 -2.00
N CYS A 72 -0.04 -10.38 -1.40
CA CYS A 72 -0.95 -11.47 -1.09
C CYS A 72 -2.09 -11.06 -0.14
N SER A 73 -1.87 -10.12 0.79
CA SER A 73 -2.90 -9.67 1.73
C SER A 73 -3.99 -8.86 1.04
N VAL A 74 -3.62 -7.97 0.11
CA VAL A 74 -4.55 -7.18 -0.70
C VAL A 74 -5.41 -8.09 -1.59
N ARG A 75 -4.79 -9.09 -2.22
CA ARG A 75 -5.51 -10.09 -3.03
C ARG A 75 -6.49 -10.90 -2.19
N ASN A 76 -6.06 -11.36 -1.01
CA ASN A 76 -6.92 -12.14 -0.10
C ASN A 76 -8.08 -11.31 0.48
N ALA A 77 -7.91 -10.00 0.61
CA ALA A 77 -8.96 -9.07 1.06
C ALA A 77 -9.89 -8.61 -0.08
N ALA A 78 -9.65 -9.05 -1.32
CA ALA A 78 -10.37 -8.62 -2.53
C ALA A 78 -10.43 -7.09 -2.70
N SER A 79 -9.39 -6.38 -2.25
CA SER A 79 -9.27 -4.92 -2.35
C SER A 79 -8.33 -4.44 -3.46
N ASP A 80 -7.85 -5.35 -4.29
CA ASP A 80 -6.93 -5.11 -5.39
C ASP A 80 -7.48 -4.18 -6.47
N THR A 81 -8.78 -4.21 -6.73
CA THR A 81 -9.44 -3.29 -7.66
C THR A 81 -9.29 -1.84 -7.21
N LYS A 82 -9.48 -1.55 -5.92
CA LYS A 82 -9.31 -0.19 -5.37
C LYS A 82 -7.85 0.28 -5.47
N LEU A 83 -6.91 -0.61 -5.20
CA LEU A 83 -5.49 -0.30 -5.35
C LEU A 83 -5.14 0.03 -6.81
N ARG A 84 -5.62 -0.77 -7.78
CA ARG A 84 -5.41 -0.48 -9.22
C ARG A 84 -6.00 0.87 -9.62
N GLN A 85 -7.21 1.18 -9.17
CA GLN A 85 -7.87 2.46 -9.47
C GLN A 85 -7.11 3.64 -8.87
N LEU A 86 -6.62 3.50 -7.64
CA LEU A 86 -5.83 4.53 -6.96
C LEU A 86 -4.52 4.81 -7.72
N ILE A 87 -3.78 3.77 -8.11
CA ILE A 87 -2.54 3.93 -8.89
C ILE A 87 -2.83 4.53 -10.27
N ALA A 88 -3.87 4.04 -10.96
CA ALA A 88 -4.25 4.56 -12.28
C ALA A 88 -4.66 6.04 -12.25
N ALA A 89 -5.13 6.55 -11.11
CA ALA A 89 -5.38 7.96 -10.94
C ALA A 89 -4.09 8.78 -10.77
N CYS A 90 -3.02 8.16 -10.25
CA CYS A 90 -1.76 8.85 -9.92
C CYS A 90 -0.68 8.72 -11.00
N ALA A 91 -0.77 7.76 -11.92
CA ALA A 91 0.28 7.49 -12.91
C ALA A 91 -0.28 7.51 -14.34
N ASP A 92 0.55 7.95 -15.30
CA ASP A 92 0.18 7.90 -16.71
C ASP A 92 0.19 6.48 -17.26
N GLU A 93 1.11 5.66 -16.77
CA GLU A 93 1.26 4.26 -17.12
C GLU A 93 1.47 3.41 -15.86
N VAL A 94 0.84 2.24 -15.79
CA VAL A 94 0.97 1.29 -14.68
C VAL A 94 1.43 -0.05 -15.22
N ILE A 95 2.55 -0.55 -14.70
CA ILE A 95 3.06 -1.89 -15.01
C ILE A 95 2.79 -2.80 -13.83
N GLU A 96 1.70 -3.56 -13.90
CA GLU A 96 1.39 -4.53 -12.84
C GLU A 96 2.28 -5.77 -12.94
N LEU A 97 2.90 -6.15 -11.82
CA LEU A 97 3.65 -7.39 -11.69
C LEU A 97 2.69 -8.59 -11.52
N SER A 98 1.91 -8.89 -12.56
CA SER A 98 0.84 -9.89 -12.52
C SER A 98 1.34 -11.30 -12.19
N GLU A 99 2.56 -11.63 -12.62
CA GLU A 99 3.22 -12.92 -12.37
C GLU A 99 3.74 -13.07 -10.93
N VAL A 100 3.80 -11.96 -10.16
CA VAL A 100 4.30 -11.94 -8.81
C VAL A 100 3.13 -11.97 -7.81
N THR A 101 2.76 -13.15 -7.37
CA THR A 101 1.70 -13.32 -6.37
C THR A 101 2.19 -13.09 -4.94
N CYS A 102 3.48 -13.23 -4.69
CA CYS A 102 4.14 -12.99 -3.42
C CYS A 102 5.57 -12.52 -3.66
N CYS A 103 6.00 -11.49 -2.93
CA CYS A 103 7.37 -10.99 -3.02
C CYS A 103 8.42 -11.94 -2.42
N GLY A 104 8.01 -13.01 -1.73
CA GLY A 104 8.91 -13.97 -1.11
C GLY A 104 9.57 -13.51 0.18
N PHE A 105 9.36 -12.27 0.61
CA PHE A 105 10.03 -11.73 1.80
C PHE A 105 9.52 -12.36 3.12
N ALA A 106 8.25 -12.77 3.15
CA ALA A 106 7.66 -13.56 4.25
C ALA A 106 7.87 -12.96 5.66
N GLY A 107 7.53 -11.70 5.84
CA GLY A 107 7.71 -10.96 7.09
C GLY A 107 9.18 -10.55 7.28
N ASP A 108 9.85 -11.07 8.30
CA ASP A 108 11.27 -10.83 8.60
C ASP A 108 12.22 -11.87 7.99
N ARG A 109 11.68 -12.96 7.45
CA ARG A 109 12.50 -14.05 6.88
C ARG A 109 13.39 -13.60 5.72
N GLY A 110 12.94 -12.65 4.93
CA GLY A 110 13.72 -12.11 3.82
C GLY A 110 15.05 -11.47 4.23
N PHE A 111 15.19 -11.06 5.48
CA PHE A 111 16.48 -10.58 6.01
C PHE A 111 17.45 -11.71 6.34
N VAL A 112 16.96 -12.91 6.59
CA VAL A 112 17.75 -14.08 6.99
C VAL A 112 17.95 -15.06 5.84
N VAL A 113 16.94 -15.17 4.95
CA VAL A 113 16.92 -16.07 3.80
C VAL A 113 16.56 -15.28 2.55
N PRO A 114 17.46 -14.42 2.03
CA PRO A 114 17.17 -13.55 0.88
C PRO A 114 16.87 -14.34 -0.40
N GLU A 115 17.31 -15.61 -0.50
CA GLU A 115 17.05 -16.48 -1.65
C GLU A 115 15.55 -16.71 -1.90
N LEU A 116 14.71 -16.63 -0.88
CA LEU A 116 13.25 -16.72 -1.04
C LEU A 116 12.72 -15.54 -1.86
N ASN A 117 13.22 -14.35 -1.56
CA ASN A 117 12.85 -13.13 -2.27
C ASN A 117 13.40 -13.15 -3.70
N ALA A 118 14.70 -13.45 -3.87
CA ALA A 118 15.33 -13.59 -5.18
C ALA A 118 14.59 -14.60 -6.07
N HIS A 119 14.24 -15.76 -5.51
CA HIS A 119 13.49 -16.77 -6.26
C HIS A 119 12.09 -16.29 -6.67
N ALA A 120 11.36 -15.64 -5.77
CA ALA A 120 10.02 -15.15 -6.06
C ALA A 120 10.01 -14.08 -7.17
N LEU A 121 11.04 -13.24 -7.21
CA LEU A 121 11.14 -12.10 -8.12
C LEU A 121 11.99 -12.35 -9.38
N ARG A 122 12.55 -13.55 -9.54
CA ARG A 122 13.47 -13.91 -10.64
C ARG A 122 12.97 -13.66 -12.07
N ARG A 123 11.64 -13.52 -12.24
CA ARG A 123 11.00 -13.29 -13.54
C ARG A 123 10.56 -11.85 -13.75
N VAL A 124 10.75 -11.00 -12.75
CA VAL A 124 10.39 -9.59 -12.88
C VAL A 124 11.32 -8.96 -13.92
N ASN A 125 10.70 -8.43 -14.95
CA ASN A 125 11.39 -7.67 -15.98
C ASN A 125 10.65 -6.35 -16.17
N LEU A 126 11.31 -5.25 -15.88
CA LEU A 126 10.77 -3.91 -16.00
C LEU A 126 11.55 -3.13 -17.05
N PRO A 127 10.90 -2.31 -17.88
CA PRO A 127 11.58 -1.48 -18.85
C PRO A 127 12.52 -0.47 -18.15
N GLU A 128 13.52 -0.01 -18.85
CA GLU A 128 14.56 0.90 -18.28
C GLU A 128 13.97 2.20 -17.75
N ASN A 129 12.94 2.73 -18.40
CA ASN A 129 12.26 3.95 -18.01
C ASN A 129 11.33 3.77 -16.79
N CYS A 130 11.08 2.54 -16.33
CA CYS A 130 10.37 2.28 -15.08
C CYS A 130 11.36 2.29 -13.91
N THR A 131 11.50 3.42 -13.24
CA THR A 131 12.51 3.62 -12.19
C THR A 131 11.97 3.42 -10.78
N GLU A 132 10.65 3.35 -10.62
CA GLU A 132 10.01 3.24 -9.32
C GLU A 132 8.79 2.32 -9.36
N GLY A 133 8.38 1.89 -8.19
CA GLY A 133 7.19 1.08 -8.00
C GLY A 133 6.53 1.30 -6.65
N VAL A 134 5.35 0.75 -6.50
CA VAL A 134 4.57 0.84 -5.27
C VAL A 134 4.10 -0.53 -4.79
N SER A 135 4.01 -0.64 -3.47
CA SER A 135 3.39 -1.76 -2.78
C SER A 135 2.65 -1.26 -1.54
N THR A 136 1.97 -2.15 -0.82
CA THR A 136 1.20 -1.81 0.38
C THR A 136 1.75 -2.52 1.62
N ASN A 137 3.02 -2.93 1.58
CA ASN A 137 3.66 -3.57 2.71
C ASN A 137 5.17 -3.32 2.69
N ARG A 138 5.71 -2.76 3.77
CA ARG A 138 7.12 -2.32 3.86
C ARG A 138 8.13 -3.42 3.52
N THR A 139 7.91 -4.64 3.99
CA THR A 139 8.84 -5.74 3.69
C THR A 139 8.80 -6.16 2.21
N CYS A 140 7.65 -6.03 1.54
CA CYS A 140 7.57 -6.22 0.09
C CYS A 140 8.32 -5.11 -0.65
N GLU A 141 8.19 -3.85 -0.22
CA GLU A 141 8.92 -2.71 -0.81
C GLU A 141 10.43 -2.92 -0.73
N ILE A 142 10.94 -3.33 0.45
CA ILE A 142 12.36 -3.64 0.65
C ILE A 142 12.82 -4.74 -0.29
N GLY A 143 12.10 -5.86 -0.32
CA GLY A 143 12.47 -7.00 -1.15
C GLY A 143 12.41 -6.71 -2.65
N LEU A 144 11.37 -6.00 -3.09
CA LEU A 144 11.25 -5.57 -4.49
C LEU A 144 12.36 -4.60 -4.88
N THR A 145 12.70 -3.65 -4.00
CA THR A 145 13.80 -2.71 -4.25
C THR A 145 15.12 -3.44 -4.40
N ALA A 146 15.43 -4.38 -3.49
CA ALA A 146 16.67 -5.14 -3.50
C ALA A 146 16.85 -5.97 -4.77
N GLU A 147 15.79 -6.66 -5.20
CA GLU A 147 15.87 -7.62 -6.31
C GLU A 147 15.71 -6.97 -7.70
N THR A 148 14.93 -5.89 -7.80
CA THR A 148 14.67 -5.26 -9.10
C THR A 148 15.60 -4.09 -9.40
N GLY A 149 16.29 -3.55 -8.39
CA GLY A 149 17.07 -2.32 -8.50
C GLY A 149 16.23 -1.07 -8.74
N ARG A 150 14.89 -1.16 -8.61
CA ARG A 150 13.96 -0.03 -8.72
C ARG A 150 13.48 0.36 -7.32
N THR A 151 13.30 1.64 -7.05
CA THR A 151 12.82 2.09 -5.73
C THR A 151 11.34 1.76 -5.57
N TYR A 152 11.01 0.90 -4.61
CA TYR A 152 9.62 0.65 -4.23
C TYR A 152 9.29 1.35 -2.92
N HIS A 153 8.14 1.99 -2.88
CA HIS A 153 7.65 2.70 -1.71
C HIS A 153 6.14 2.50 -1.51
N SER A 154 5.61 3.00 -0.39
CA SER A 154 4.18 2.95 -0.10
C SER A 154 3.39 3.81 -1.08
N ILE A 155 2.17 3.36 -1.42
CA ILE A 155 1.21 4.14 -2.20
C ILE A 155 0.92 5.51 -1.56
N ALA A 156 1.12 5.67 -0.25
CA ALA A 156 0.92 6.94 0.43
C ALA A 156 1.86 8.03 -0.09
N TYR A 157 3.12 7.68 -0.38
CA TYR A 157 4.08 8.63 -0.94
C TYR A 157 3.71 9.05 -2.36
N LEU A 158 3.28 8.10 -3.20
CA LEU A 158 2.83 8.42 -4.56
C LEU A 158 1.61 9.35 -4.54
N LEU A 159 0.62 9.05 -3.69
CA LEU A 159 -0.59 9.86 -3.57
C LEU A 159 -0.26 11.27 -3.08
N GLU A 160 0.63 11.39 -2.10
CA GLU A 160 1.08 12.66 -1.57
C GLU A 160 1.82 13.47 -2.64
N GLU A 161 2.73 12.87 -3.38
CA GLU A 161 3.46 13.52 -4.47
C GLU A 161 2.50 14.04 -5.56
N CYS A 162 1.53 13.21 -5.96
CA CYS A 162 0.54 13.58 -6.97
C CYS A 162 -0.46 14.65 -6.49
N SER A 163 -0.64 14.85 -5.18
CA SER A 163 -1.58 15.83 -4.62
C SER A 163 -0.93 17.16 -4.23
N ARG A 164 0.39 17.24 -4.09
CA ARG A 164 1.12 18.47 -3.69
C ARG A 164 0.94 19.62 -4.67
N GLY A 165 0.91 19.35 -5.96
CA GLY A 165 0.82 20.38 -7.00
C GLY A 165 -0.49 21.18 -7.01
N ALA A 166 -1.55 20.65 -6.37
CA ALA A 166 -2.86 21.29 -6.34
C ALA A 166 -3.03 22.32 -5.21
N VAL A 167 -2.14 22.31 -4.21
CA VAL A 167 -2.23 23.21 -3.03
C VAL A 167 -1.57 24.56 -3.28
N SER A 168 -0.62 24.66 -4.20
CA SER A 168 0.12 25.90 -4.48
C SER A 168 -0.67 26.96 -5.28
N GLY A 169 -1.93 26.69 -5.68
CA GLY A 169 -2.78 27.59 -6.48
C GLY A 169 -3.80 28.44 -5.72
N LYS A 170 -3.88 28.36 -4.38
CA LYS A 170 -4.84 29.13 -3.58
C LYS A 170 -4.19 29.90 -2.44
N GLN A 171 -3.20 30.72 -2.77
CA GLN A 171 -2.78 31.84 -1.92
C GLN A 171 -2.58 33.05 -2.84
N SER A 172 -3.64 33.74 -3.12
CA SER A 172 -3.68 35.12 -3.58
C SER A 172 -5.00 35.74 -3.16
#